data_d09c6fbda34eabe90f8ac1412e396470
#
_entry.id   d09c6fbda34eabe90f8ac1412e396470
#
_cell.length_a   1.000
_cell.length_b   1.000
_cell.length_c   1.000
_cell.angle_alpha   90.00
_cell.angle_beta   90.00
_cell.angle_gamma   90.00
#
_symmetry.space_group_name_H-M   'P 1'
#
loop_
_entity.id
_entity.type
_entity.pdbx_description
1 polymer ?
#
loop_
_entity_poly.entity_id
_entity_poly.type
_entity_poly.pdbx_seq_one_letter_code
_entity_poly.pdbx_strand_id
1 'polypeptide(L)'
;KLFTLHTRDTEMLYYKDVLSLLNHPLGKNLISGVDYIAQNLTRENITHISFLDLIALSDSSENDMLKLLFKNWNDDSHTAIKSSLRIIEELRKNHTSTTIESVVIQQLHSVFSEIDALNQKYPHLKSIKSVNTLFSELTATTSLDFEGDAYNGLQIMGVLETRVLDFENVVITSVNEGIFPSGKSNASFITYDLKQQF
;
A
#
# COMPACT_ATOMS: atom_id res chain seq x y z
N LYS A 1 1.31 4.34 8.25
CA LYS A 1 2.08 5.42 8.88
C LYS A 1 1.25 6.68 9.11
N LEU A 2 0.49 7.20 8.10
CA LEU A 2 -0.35 8.39 8.27
C LEU A 2 -1.34 8.20 9.42
N PHE A 3 -2.13 7.14 9.44
CA PHE A 3 -3.05 6.84 10.54
C PHE A 3 -2.33 6.68 11.89
N THR A 4 -1.18 6.01 11.91
CA THR A 4 -0.38 5.85 13.13
C THR A 4 0.09 7.19 13.70
N LEU A 5 0.40 8.17 12.85
CA LEU A 5 0.73 9.52 13.28
C LEU A 5 -0.43 10.17 14.05
N HIS A 6 -1.64 10.04 13.50
CA HIS A 6 -2.84 10.70 14.05
C HIS A 6 -3.54 9.94 15.20
N THR A 7 -3.12 8.69 15.49
CA THR A 7 -3.60 7.95 16.67
C THR A 7 -2.82 8.26 17.93
N ARG A 8 -1.72 9.00 17.82
CA ARG A 8 -0.95 9.44 19.00
C ARG A 8 -1.59 10.69 19.59
N ASP A 9 -1.89 10.64 20.87
CA ASP A 9 -2.39 11.78 21.62
C ASP A 9 -1.24 12.72 22.01
N THR A 10 -0.60 13.33 21.03
CA THR A 10 0.50 14.27 21.20
C THR A 10 0.34 15.44 20.26
N GLU A 11 0.50 16.66 20.75
CA GLU A 11 0.55 17.87 19.93
C GLU A 11 1.87 18.00 19.14
N MET A 12 2.87 17.20 19.53
CA MET A 12 4.21 17.23 18.95
C MET A 12 4.43 16.07 17.99
N LEU A 13 4.84 16.38 16.78
CA LEU A 13 5.16 15.41 15.73
C LEU A 13 6.61 14.93 15.87
N TYR A 14 6.82 13.63 15.85
CA TYR A 14 8.16 13.05 15.85
C TYR A 14 8.78 13.20 14.47
N TYR A 15 9.98 13.78 14.40
CA TYR A 15 10.64 14.14 13.13
C TYR A 15 10.77 12.99 12.13
N LYS A 16 11.04 11.75 12.59
CA LYS A 16 11.15 10.60 11.69
C LYS A 16 9.82 10.23 11.02
N ASP A 17 8.71 10.43 11.72
CA ASP A 17 7.39 10.19 11.14
C ASP A 17 7.08 11.25 10.07
N VAL A 18 7.40 12.52 10.35
CA VAL A 18 7.29 13.62 9.40
C VAL A 18 8.16 13.34 8.16
N LEU A 19 9.45 13.07 8.35
CA LEU A 19 10.37 12.78 7.27
C LEU A 19 9.95 11.55 6.46
N SER A 20 9.42 10.52 7.12
CA SER A 20 8.99 9.28 6.43
C SER A 20 7.80 9.48 5.50
N LEU A 21 6.93 10.45 5.82
CA LEU A 21 5.80 10.83 4.95
C LEU A 21 6.24 11.77 3.85
N LEU A 22 7.03 12.80 4.18
CA LEU A 22 7.51 13.79 3.22
C LEU A 22 8.46 13.19 2.18
N ASN A 23 9.40 12.33 2.59
CA ASN A 23 10.36 11.69 1.68
C ASN A 23 9.77 10.52 0.87
N HIS A 24 8.54 10.11 1.14
CA HIS A 24 7.87 9.13 0.32
C HIS A 24 7.65 9.71 -1.09
N PRO A 25 7.82 8.95 -2.18
CA PRO A 25 7.60 9.45 -3.55
C PRO A 25 6.28 10.21 -3.72
N LEU A 26 5.19 9.67 -3.18
CA LEU A 26 3.89 10.34 -3.20
C LEU A 26 3.87 11.62 -2.35
N GLY A 27 4.61 11.69 -1.24
CA GLY A 27 4.73 12.88 -0.41
C GLY A 27 5.46 14.02 -1.13
N LYS A 28 6.54 13.69 -1.84
CA LYS A 28 7.29 14.65 -2.68
C LYS A 28 6.46 15.23 -3.82
N ASN A 29 5.50 14.45 -4.33
CA ASN A 29 4.58 14.93 -5.36
C ASN A 29 3.48 15.86 -4.83
N LEU A 30 3.24 15.86 -3.53
CA LEU A 30 2.24 16.71 -2.88
C LEU A 30 2.80 18.03 -2.36
N ILE A 31 4.10 18.06 -2.02
CA ILE A 31 4.73 19.20 -1.35
C ILE A 31 6.08 19.48 -2.02
N SER A 32 6.28 20.67 -2.56
CA SER A 32 7.49 21.05 -3.28
C SER A 32 8.67 21.40 -2.36
N GLY A 33 8.42 21.89 -1.16
CA GLY A 33 9.45 22.33 -0.18
C GLY A 33 10.00 21.23 0.73
N VAL A 34 9.78 19.94 0.41
CA VAL A 34 10.15 18.79 1.26
C VAL A 34 11.61 18.79 1.67
N ASP A 35 12.51 19.03 0.72
CA ASP A 35 13.96 18.98 0.98
C ASP A 35 14.40 20.08 1.96
N TYR A 36 13.81 21.27 1.89
CA TYR A 36 14.08 22.37 2.82
C TYR A 36 13.61 22.03 4.24
N ILE A 37 12.38 21.51 4.38
CA ILE A 37 11.85 21.04 5.67
C ILE A 37 12.74 19.93 6.25
N ALA A 38 13.11 18.95 5.44
CA ALA A 38 13.94 17.82 5.85
C ALA A 38 15.35 18.28 6.31
N GLN A 39 15.97 19.20 5.58
CA GLN A 39 17.26 19.76 5.95
C GLN A 39 17.21 20.55 7.26
N ASN A 40 16.18 21.37 7.47
CA ASN A 40 16.02 22.13 8.71
C ASN A 40 15.84 21.21 9.92
N LEU A 41 14.95 20.22 9.83
CA LEU A 41 14.72 19.25 10.91
C LEU A 41 16.02 18.53 11.29
N THR A 42 16.83 18.16 10.30
CA THR A 42 18.08 17.42 10.53
C THR A 42 19.19 18.32 11.05
N ARG A 43 19.39 19.50 10.46
CA ARG A 43 20.46 20.44 10.80
C ARG A 43 20.31 20.99 12.21
N GLU A 44 19.08 21.34 12.60
CA GLU A 44 18.78 21.89 13.91
C GLU A 44 18.58 20.80 14.99
N ASN A 45 18.79 19.51 14.66
CA ASN A 45 18.57 18.36 15.55
C ASN A 45 17.19 18.37 16.21
N ILE A 46 16.16 18.80 15.47
CA ILE A 46 14.79 18.84 15.97
C ILE A 46 14.23 17.43 16.03
N THR A 47 14.02 16.89 17.22
CA THR A 47 13.45 15.55 17.43
C THR A 47 11.93 15.54 17.46
N HIS A 48 11.32 16.63 17.92
CA HIS A 48 9.88 16.83 17.95
C HIS A 48 9.56 18.24 17.50
N ILE A 49 8.58 18.40 16.63
CA ILE A 49 8.17 19.67 16.06
C ILE A 49 6.67 19.88 16.26
N SER A 50 6.26 21.10 16.63
CA SER A 50 4.84 21.43 16.63
C SER A 50 4.31 21.59 15.21
N PHE A 51 3.00 21.42 15.04
CA PHE A 51 2.37 21.64 13.74
C PHE A 51 2.55 23.08 13.24
N LEU A 52 2.52 24.06 14.14
CA LEU A 52 2.70 25.48 13.81
C LEU A 52 4.13 25.76 13.32
N ASP A 53 5.13 25.20 13.98
CA ASP A 53 6.53 25.35 13.59
C ASP A 53 6.79 24.65 12.25
N LEU A 54 6.17 23.49 12.01
CA LEU A 54 6.27 22.77 10.73
C LEU A 54 5.70 23.60 9.57
N ILE A 55 4.55 24.25 9.77
CA ILE A 55 3.97 25.16 8.78
C ILE A 55 4.88 26.38 8.54
N ALA A 56 5.51 26.92 9.58
CA ALA A 56 6.41 28.06 9.45
C ALA A 56 7.66 27.76 8.59
N LEU A 57 8.02 26.48 8.45
CA LEU A 57 9.10 26.02 7.55
C LEU A 57 8.65 25.85 6.10
N SER A 58 7.37 26.00 5.77
CA SER A 58 6.83 25.79 4.43
C SER A 58 6.43 27.10 3.78
N ASP A 59 6.37 27.10 2.44
CA ASP A 59 5.77 28.21 1.70
C ASP A 59 4.26 28.26 1.90
N SER A 60 3.70 29.47 1.90
CA SER A 60 2.26 29.68 2.17
C SER A 60 1.33 28.94 1.21
N SER A 61 1.78 28.62 0.00
CA SER A 61 1.01 27.87 -1.00
C SER A 61 0.78 26.38 -0.62
N GLU A 62 1.60 25.83 0.25
CA GLU A 62 1.59 24.38 0.62
C GLU A 62 0.91 24.12 1.97
N ASN A 63 0.51 25.16 2.67
CA ASN A 63 -0.06 25.07 4.00
C ASN A 63 -1.30 24.14 4.07
N ASP A 64 -2.12 24.10 3.03
CA ASP A 64 -3.34 23.29 3.03
C ASP A 64 -3.03 21.78 2.95
N MET A 65 -2.00 21.39 2.20
CA MET A 65 -1.57 19.99 2.13
C MET A 65 -0.88 19.55 3.43
N LEU A 66 -0.04 20.41 4.01
CA LEU A 66 0.55 20.15 5.32
C LEU A 66 -0.51 20.03 6.42
N LYS A 67 -1.58 20.84 6.37
CA LYS A 67 -2.72 20.70 7.29
C LYS A 67 -3.40 19.33 7.15
N LEU A 68 -3.63 18.86 5.94
CA LEU A 68 -4.25 17.55 5.72
C LEU A 68 -3.38 16.41 6.23
N LEU A 69 -2.05 16.52 6.07
CA LEU A 69 -1.10 15.47 6.45
C LEU A 69 -0.77 15.48 7.95
N PHE A 70 -0.64 16.67 8.59
CA PHE A 70 0.00 16.78 9.89
C PHE A 70 -0.84 17.47 10.98
N LYS A 71 -1.93 18.16 10.63
CA LYS A 71 -2.84 18.69 11.65
C LYS A 71 -3.55 17.53 12.34
N ASN A 72 -3.54 17.52 13.69
CA ASN A 72 -4.17 16.44 14.45
C ASN A 72 -5.64 16.23 14.04
N TRP A 73 -5.99 14.99 13.77
CA TRP A 73 -7.36 14.58 13.40
C TRP A 73 -8.25 14.28 14.63
N ASN A 74 -7.72 14.46 15.86
CA ASN A 74 -8.44 14.31 17.14
C ASN A 74 -9.14 12.94 17.31
N ASP A 75 -8.53 11.88 16.79
CA ASP A 75 -9.10 10.52 16.70
C ASP A 75 -10.51 10.47 16.07
N ASP A 76 -10.84 11.47 15.25
CA ASP A 76 -12.13 11.53 14.57
C ASP A 76 -12.10 10.79 13.22
N SER A 77 -12.94 9.77 13.10
CA SER A 77 -13.05 8.93 11.91
C SER A 77 -13.50 9.69 10.67
N HIS A 78 -14.41 10.65 10.82
CA HIS A 78 -14.91 11.44 9.71
C HIS A 78 -13.80 12.33 9.14
N THR A 79 -13.05 13.02 10.01
CA THR A 79 -11.89 13.82 9.60
C THR A 79 -10.84 12.95 8.92
N ALA A 80 -10.55 11.76 9.45
CA ALA A 80 -9.60 10.84 8.87
C ALA A 80 -10.00 10.39 7.45
N ILE A 81 -11.26 10.01 7.24
CA ILE A 81 -11.77 9.59 5.94
C ILE A 81 -11.72 10.75 4.93
N LYS A 82 -12.24 11.92 5.31
CA LYS A 82 -12.29 13.09 4.42
C LYS A 82 -10.90 13.62 4.06
N SER A 83 -9.99 13.68 5.05
CA SER A 83 -8.60 14.08 4.80
C SER A 83 -7.88 13.09 3.88
N SER A 84 -8.09 11.78 4.07
CA SER A 84 -7.53 10.75 3.20
C SER A 84 -8.04 10.88 1.77
N LEU A 85 -9.34 11.05 1.56
CA LEU A 85 -9.92 11.27 0.23
C LEU A 85 -9.33 12.51 -0.46
N ARG A 86 -9.22 13.63 0.25
CA ARG A 86 -8.63 14.85 -0.31
C ARG A 86 -7.16 14.67 -0.69
N ILE A 87 -6.36 13.97 0.14
CA ILE A 87 -4.97 13.64 -0.17
C ILE A 87 -4.90 12.79 -1.46
N ILE A 88 -5.76 11.78 -1.57
CA ILE A 88 -5.81 10.90 -2.75
C ILE A 88 -6.27 11.67 -4.00
N GLU A 89 -7.21 12.59 -3.88
CA GLU A 89 -7.66 13.45 -4.98
C GLU A 89 -6.53 14.36 -5.49
N GLU A 90 -5.74 14.96 -4.61
CA GLU A 90 -4.57 15.76 -5.00
C GLU A 90 -3.49 14.90 -5.66
N LEU A 91 -3.25 13.69 -5.15
CA LEU A 91 -2.35 12.73 -5.80
C LEU A 91 -2.83 12.38 -7.22
N ARG A 92 -4.13 12.18 -7.43
CA ARG A 92 -4.70 11.89 -8.77
C ARG A 92 -4.51 13.04 -9.76
N LYS A 93 -4.63 14.29 -9.31
CA LYS A 93 -4.39 15.47 -10.17
C LYS A 93 -2.94 15.54 -10.65
N ASN A 94 -2.01 15.16 -9.80
CA ASN A 94 -0.57 15.23 -10.08
C ASN A 94 -0.05 14.02 -10.87
N HIS A 95 -0.81 12.89 -10.89
CA HIS A 95 -0.47 11.67 -11.62
C HIS A 95 -1.39 11.49 -12.84
N THR A 96 -0.99 12.05 -13.98
CA THR A 96 -1.76 11.98 -15.25
C THR A 96 -1.31 10.84 -16.17
N SER A 97 -0.24 10.14 -15.83
CA SER A 97 0.30 9.05 -16.65
C SER A 97 -0.29 7.69 -16.26
N THR A 98 -0.46 6.80 -17.25
CA THR A 98 -0.87 5.39 -17.07
C THR A 98 0.27 4.56 -16.48
N THR A 99 0.62 4.83 -15.23
CA THR A 99 1.64 4.09 -14.48
C THR A 99 0.96 3.18 -13.44
N ILE A 100 1.71 2.21 -12.92
CA ILE A 100 1.24 1.36 -11.81
C ILE A 100 0.78 2.23 -10.63
N GLU A 101 1.50 3.34 -10.35
CA GLU A 101 1.13 4.28 -9.29
C GLU A 101 -0.27 4.88 -9.51
N SER A 102 -0.62 5.24 -10.75
CA SER A 102 -1.96 5.80 -11.04
C SER A 102 -3.06 4.78 -10.79
N VAL A 103 -2.83 3.50 -11.11
CA VAL A 103 -3.76 2.41 -10.83
C VAL A 103 -3.93 2.20 -9.32
N VAL A 104 -2.82 2.20 -8.57
CA VAL A 104 -2.85 2.11 -7.10
C VAL A 104 -3.61 3.28 -6.47
N ILE A 105 -3.35 4.51 -6.93
CA ILE A 105 -4.05 5.72 -6.44
C ILE A 105 -5.56 5.63 -6.76
N GLN A 106 -5.92 5.15 -7.95
CA GLN A 106 -7.32 4.92 -8.32
C GLN A 106 -7.98 3.90 -7.38
N GLN A 107 -7.31 2.80 -7.10
CA GLN A 107 -7.82 1.77 -6.20
C GLN A 107 -7.96 2.28 -4.76
N LEU A 108 -6.98 3.05 -4.27
CA LEU A 108 -7.07 3.71 -2.97
C LEU A 108 -8.28 4.65 -2.90
N HIS A 109 -8.54 5.41 -3.98
CA HIS A 109 -9.73 6.27 -4.05
C HIS A 109 -11.03 5.45 -3.95
N SER A 110 -11.13 4.31 -4.65
CA SER A 110 -12.30 3.43 -4.59
C SER A 110 -12.53 2.89 -3.18
N VAL A 111 -11.46 2.38 -2.53
CA VAL A 111 -11.55 1.86 -1.16
C VAL A 111 -11.98 2.95 -0.16
N PHE A 112 -11.40 4.15 -0.22
CA PHE A 112 -11.79 5.22 0.69
C PHE A 112 -13.19 5.78 0.40
N SER A 113 -13.63 5.77 -0.85
CA SER A 113 -15.01 6.13 -1.22
C SER A 113 -16.01 5.11 -0.67
N GLU A 114 -15.67 3.83 -0.69
CA GLU A 114 -16.49 2.78 -0.09
C GLU A 114 -16.57 2.93 1.44
N ILE A 115 -15.42 3.19 2.10
CA ILE A 115 -15.38 3.46 3.55
C ILE A 115 -16.25 4.67 3.90
N ASP A 116 -16.17 5.75 3.12
CA ASP A 116 -17.01 6.96 3.33
C ASP A 116 -18.50 6.65 3.18
N ALA A 117 -18.88 5.93 2.13
CA ALA A 117 -20.27 5.53 1.89
C ALA A 117 -20.81 4.62 3.02
N LEU A 118 -19.98 3.65 3.46
CA LEU A 118 -20.34 2.79 4.59
C LEU A 118 -20.50 3.58 5.89
N ASN A 119 -19.59 4.53 6.17
CA ASN A 119 -19.65 5.35 7.38
C ASN A 119 -20.86 6.32 7.37
N GLN A 120 -21.24 6.83 6.20
CA GLN A 120 -22.46 7.65 6.07
C GLN A 120 -23.74 6.83 6.31
N LYS A 121 -23.79 5.60 5.83
CA LYS A 121 -24.95 4.71 6.01
C LYS A 121 -25.02 4.08 7.39
N TYR A 122 -23.84 3.75 7.96
CA TYR A 122 -23.68 3.08 9.25
C TYR A 122 -22.61 3.80 10.06
N PRO A 123 -22.95 4.83 10.88
CA PRO A 123 -21.97 5.66 11.59
C PRO A 123 -21.41 4.93 12.82
N HIS A 124 -20.78 3.78 12.61
CA HIS A 124 -20.18 2.96 13.67
C HIS A 124 -18.66 3.14 13.80
N LEU A 125 -18.01 3.72 12.78
CA LEU A 125 -16.60 4.06 12.86
C LEU A 125 -16.42 5.29 13.74
N LYS A 126 -15.86 5.11 14.93
CA LYS A 126 -15.71 6.21 15.91
C LYS A 126 -14.29 6.72 16.07
N SER A 127 -13.30 5.95 15.62
CA SER A 127 -11.88 6.25 15.81
C SER A 127 -11.09 6.03 14.53
N ILE A 128 -9.93 6.68 14.46
CA ILE A 128 -8.94 6.46 13.36
C ILE A 128 -8.51 4.99 13.31
N LYS A 129 -8.38 4.34 14.46
CA LYS A 129 -8.04 2.92 14.54
C LYS A 129 -9.09 2.04 13.83
N SER A 130 -10.37 2.32 14.02
CA SER A 130 -11.47 1.59 13.35
C SER A 130 -11.41 1.78 11.82
N VAL A 131 -11.14 3.00 11.36
CA VAL A 131 -10.93 3.30 9.93
C VAL A 131 -9.74 2.53 9.37
N ASN A 132 -8.61 2.51 10.09
CA ASN A 132 -7.41 1.79 9.67
C ASN A 132 -7.61 0.27 9.60
N THR A 133 -8.37 -0.31 10.54
CA THR A 133 -8.71 -1.74 10.51
C THR A 133 -9.56 -2.07 9.28
N LEU A 134 -10.64 -1.31 9.04
CA LEU A 134 -11.49 -1.52 7.88
C LEU A 134 -10.72 -1.31 6.56
N PHE A 135 -9.87 -0.29 6.48
CA PHE A 135 -8.98 -0.08 5.34
C PHE A 135 -8.08 -1.29 5.10
N SER A 136 -7.48 -1.85 6.16
CA SER A 136 -6.60 -3.02 6.05
C SER A 136 -7.35 -4.27 5.58
N GLU A 137 -8.59 -4.48 6.03
CA GLU A 137 -9.44 -5.59 5.60
C GLU A 137 -9.83 -5.46 4.13
N LEU A 138 -10.29 -4.29 3.70
CA LEU A 138 -10.67 -4.03 2.31
C LEU A 138 -9.46 -4.17 1.36
N THR A 139 -8.30 -3.66 1.75
CA THR A 139 -7.09 -3.77 0.92
C THR A 139 -6.52 -5.18 0.86
N ALA A 140 -6.71 -6.00 1.90
CA ALA A 140 -6.28 -7.41 1.91
C ALA A 140 -7.05 -8.26 0.88
N THR A 141 -8.28 -7.89 0.55
CA THR A 141 -9.12 -8.57 -0.44
C THR A 141 -9.04 -7.97 -1.83
N THR A 142 -8.38 -6.84 -1.96
CA THR A 142 -8.23 -6.12 -3.22
C THR A 142 -7.03 -6.66 -3.99
N SER A 143 -7.24 -7.12 -5.22
CA SER A 143 -6.19 -7.49 -6.15
C SER A 143 -6.04 -6.41 -7.23
N LEU A 144 -4.82 -6.24 -7.72
CA LEU A 144 -4.56 -5.49 -8.94
C LEU A 144 -4.39 -6.50 -10.05
N ASP A 145 -5.31 -6.48 -10.99
CA ASP A 145 -5.21 -7.33 -12.17
C ASP A 145 -4.26 -6.67 -13.17
N PHE A 146 -3.18 -7.36 -13.48
CA PHE A 146 -2.26 -6.95 -14.53
C PHE A 146 -2.65 -7.70 -15.82
N GLU A 147 -2.99 -6.95 -16.85
CA GLU A 147 -3.09 -7.53 -18.18
C GLU A 147 -1.66 -7.85 -18.66
N GLY A 148 -1.34 -9.14 -18.68
CA GLY A 148 -0.11 -9.68 -19.25
C GLY A 148 -0.41 -10.37 -20.58
N ASP A 149 0.53 -10.29 -21.53
CA ASP A 149 0.47 -11.12 -22.72
C ASP A 149 1.00 -12.51 -22.36
N ALA A 150 0.11 -13.52 -22.43
CA ALA A 150 0.45 -14.91 -22.10
C ALA A 150 1.47 -15.55 -23.07
N TYR A 151 1.76 -14.89 -24.18
CA TYR A 151 2.58 -15.46 -25.25
C TYR A 151 3.85 -14.66 -25.55
N ASN A 152 4.04 -13.50 -24.96
CA ASN A 152 5.20 -12.64 -25.20
C ASN A 152 5.97 -12.32 -23.93
N GLY A 153 7.30 -12.39 -24.01
CA GLY A 153 8.21 -12.01 -22.94
C GLY A 153 8.37 -13.05 -21.83
N LEU A 154 8.97 -12.64 -20.73
CA LEU A 154 9.18 -13.50 -19.56
C LEU A 154 7.86 -13.73 -18.83
N GLN A 155 7.49 -15.00 -18.70
CA GLN A 155 6.32 -15.42 -17.94
C GLN A 155 6.76 -16.01 -16.59
N ILE A 156 6.23 -15.50 -15.48
CA ILE A 156 6.44 -16.04 -14.14
C ILE A 156 5.10 -16.57 -13.64
N MET A 157 5.00 -17.87 -13.45
CA MET A 157 3.74 -18.51 -13.11
C MET A 157 3.94 -19.70 -12.18
N GLY A 158 2.89 -20.11 -11.50
CA GLY A 158 2.88 -21.34 -10.71
C GLY A 158 2.84 -22.59 -11.60
N VAL A 159 3.12 -23.73 -11.02
CA VAL A 159 3.16 -25.00 -11.76
C VAL A 159 1.78 -25.40 -12.31
N LEU A 160 0.70 -25.04 -11.64
CA LEU A 160 -0.65 -25.37 -12.09
C LEU A 160 -1.11 -24.50 -13.26
N GLU A 161 -0.61 -23.29 -13.34
CA GLU A 161 -0.91 -22.29 -14.36
C GLU A 161 -0.19 -22.60 -15.71
N THR A 162 0.84 -23.45 -15.67
CA THR A 162 1.59 -23.85 -16.89
C THR A 162 0.87 -24.91 -17.74
N ARG A 163 -0.31 -25.37 -17.33
CA ARG A 163 -1.07 -26.39 -18.05
C ARG A 163 -1.41 -25.94 -19.45
N VAL A 164 -1.15 -26.82 -20.44
CA VAL A 164 -1.45 -26.58 -21.86
C VAL A 164 -0.63 -25.43 -22.48
N LEU A 165 0.43 -24.98 -21.82
CA LEU A 165 1.36 -23.99 -22.35
C LEU A 165 2.70 -24.66 -22.67
N ASP A 166 3.19 -24.47 -23.88
CA ASP A 166 4.51 -24.93 -24.33
C ASP A 166 5.46 -23.75 -24.40
N PHE A 167 6.63 -23.89 -23.78
CA PHE A 167 7.67 -22.88 -23.78
C PHE A 167 8.97 -23.45 -24.33
N GLU A 168 9.66 -22.66 -25.13
CA GLU A 168 10.96 -23.03 -25.69
C GLU A 168 12.05 -23.13 -24.58
N ASN A 169 11.98 -22.28 -23.57
CA ASN A 169 12.90 -22.26 -22.44
C ASN A 169 12.10 -22.20 -21.13
N VAL A 170 12.40 -23.10 -20.21
CA VAL A 170 11.73 -23.19 -18.90
C VAL A 170 12.76 -23.21 -17.80
N VAL A 171 12.59 -22.36 -16.78
CA VAL A 171 13.38 -22.35 -15.54
C VAL A 171 12.43 -22.68 -14.37
N ILE A 172 12.66 -23.80 -13.72
CA ILE A 172 11.87 -24.22 -12.57
C ILE A 172 12.68 -23.99 -11.30
N THR A 173 12.14 -23.24 -10.37
CA THR A 173 12.78 -22.97 -9.07
C THR A 173 12.09 -23.72 -7.94
N SER A 174 12.76 -23.82 -6.80
CA SER A 174 12.21 -24.49 -5.59
C SER A 174 11.84 -25.97 -5.80
N VAL A 175 12.59 -26.68 -6.65
CA VAL A 175 12.46 -28.11 -6.88
C VAL A 175 13.18 -28.85 -5.76
N ASN A 176 12.43 -29.30 -4.76
CA ASN A 176 12.95 -30.03 -3.61
C ASN A 176 12.39 -31.45 -3.60
N GLU A 177 13.26 -32.45 -3.36
CA GLU A 177 12.86 -33.85 -3.26
C GLU A 177 11.77 -34.05 -2.22
N GLY A 178 10.73 -34.81 -2.57
CA GLY A 178 9.57 -35.07 -1.71
C GLY A 178 8.52 -33.94 -1.63
N ILE A 179 8.84 -32.75 -2.14
CA ILE A 179 7.92 -31.61 -2.19
C ILE A 179 7.44 -31.38 -3.63
N PHE A 180 8.40 -31.29 -4.57
CA PHE A 180 8.11 -31.14 -5.99
C PHE A 180 9.21 -31.81 -6.88
N PRO A 181 8.83 -32.74 -7.79
CA PRO A 181 7.48 -33.31 -7.95
C PRO A 181 7.10 -34.18 -6.74
N SER A 182 5.88 -34.02 -6.23
CA SER A 182 5.38 -34.89 -5.17
C SER A 182 5.09 -36.28 -5.75
N GLY A 183 6.03 -37.19 -5.57
CA GLY A 183 5.83 -38.59 -5.89
C GLY A 183 4.78 -39.18 -4.93
N LYS A 184 3.59 -39.47 -5.40
CA LYS A 184 2.72 -40.42 -4.65
C LYS A 184 3.42 -41.75 -4.67
N SER A 185 4.02 -42.15 -3.56
CA SER A 185 4.31 -43.57 -3.31
C SER A 185 2.95 -44.27 -3.17
N ASN A 186 2.40 -44.76 -4.27
CA ASN A 186 1.33 -45.73 -4.18
C ASN A 186 1.96 -46.95 -3.54
N ALA A 187 1.81 -47.09 -2.22
CA ALA A 187 2.09 -48.31 -1.51
C ALA A 187 1.07 -49.38 -2.00
N SER A 188 1.37 -49.96 -3.13
CA SER A 188 0.60 -51.08 -3.68
C SER A 188 1.29 -52.35 -3.18
N PHE A 189 0.50 -53.30 -2.65
CA PHE A 189 0.99 -54.66 -2.33
C PHE A 189 1.54 -55.39 -3.55
N ILE A 190 1.26 -54.92 -4.78
CA ILE A 190 1.74 -55.50 -6.02
C ILE A 190 3.01 -54.80 -6.40
N THR A 191 4.12 -55.53 -6.48
CA THR A 191 5.40 -55.02 -6.91
C THR A 191 5.36 -54.52 -8.38
N TYR A 192 6.25 -53.62 -8.72
CA TYR A 192 6.34 -53.05 -10.07
C TYR A 192 6.46 -54.13 -11.15
N ASP A 193 7.27 -55.16 -10.90
CA ASP A 193 7.54 -56.24 -11.85
C ASP A 193 6.27 -57.10 -12.12
N LEU A 194 5.42 -57.27 -11.14
CA LEU A 194 4.13 -57.92 -11.33
C LEU A 194 3.11 -57.07 -12.07
N LYS A 195 3.19 -55.75 -11.93
CA LYS A 195 2.33 -54.83 -12.69
C LYS A 195 2.65 -54.76 -14.18
N GLN A 196 3.87 -55.11 -14.57
CA GLN A 196 4.24 -55.16 -15.99
C GLN A 196 3.84 -56.44 -16.70
N GLN A 197 3.41 -57.47 -15.98
CA GLN A 197 3.01 -58.77 -16.52
C GLN A 197 1.51 -58.88 -16.83
N PHE A 198 0.75 -57.89 -16.44
CA PHE A 198 -0.70 -57.77 -16.66
C PHE A 198 -1.05 -56.42 -17.27
#